data_8cda9a35e9028021b24f5e90104678f8
#
_entry.id   8cda9a35e9028021b24f5e90104678f8
#
_cell.length_a   1.000
_cell.length_b   1.000
_cell.length_c   1.000
_cell.angle_alpha   90.00
_cell.angle_beta   90.00
_cell.angle_gamma   90.00
#
_symmetry.space_group_name_H-M   'P 1'
#
loop_
_entity.id
_entity.type
_entity.pdbx_description
1 polymer ?
#
loop_
_entity_poly.entity_id
_entity_poly.type
_entity_poly.pdbx_seq_one_letter_code
_entity_poly.pdbx_strand_id
1 'polypeptide(L)'
;MSLNVIDIVKEYGAYYLNSGQNMDRLRRLILFGRETTQIARQIMTENTIYQLAESNITSLVQPFQKTWTPKGEVTFTPNPIPLFNMKVDLDIYPDDIEDNWLGFLASENQSRAVWPLIRYIMEMHLVQKIDEDLELKLYYKGIRVEPTAGTACATENSMNGLQLHLKTNTKVNRLTMDPLEASTIYDQLEEAYEQISEVYQNVPMLICLAPKWRRAFLKDKRAQGFYDISGPGQIDDTLDFSPAKVKALPSMIGTDDLFITPNQNLLHLTKKGKNAANFKVEESKRCVSIMTDWWEGFGFGLNETVWTNVAAAGAVEPEEPEDP
;
A
#
# COMPACT_ATOMS: atom_id res chain seq x y z
N MET A 1 35.62 20.44 -13.96
CA MET A 1 34.68 21.52 -13.60
C MET A 1 34.10 21.12 -12.25
N SER A 2 34.44 21.82 -11.18
CA SER A 2 33.88 21.51 -9.86
C SER A 2 32.38 21.78 -9.85
N LEU A 3 31.60 20.85 -9.34
CA LEU A 3 30.17 21.03 -9.11
C LEU A 3 29.97 22.13 -8.04
N ASN A 4 29.17 23.14 -8.36
CA ASN A 4 28.79 24.15 -7.40
C ASN A 4 27.31 23.93 -7.01
N VAL A 5 27.01 24.00 -5.72
CA VAL A 5 25.65 23.84 -5.16
C VAL A 5 24.65 24.79 -5.83
N ILE A 6 25.09 26.05 -6.12
CA ILE A 6 24.27 27.05 -6.82
C ILE A 6 23.84 26.54 -8.21
N ASP A 7 24.74 25.87 -8.94
CA ASP A 7 24.44 25.38 -10.29
C ASP A 7 23.45 24.21 -10.24
N ILE A 8 23.54 23.35 -9.22
CA ILE A 8 22.59 22.24 -8.99
C ILE A 8 21.18 22.76 -8.70
N VAL A 9 21.05 23.79 -7.88
CA VAL A 9 19.74 24.42 -7.60
C VAL A 9 19.16 25.10 -8.84
N LYS A 10 20.00 25.73 -9.69
CA LYS A 10 19.57 26.27 -10.98
C LYS A 10 19.12 25.17 -11.95
N GLU A 11 19.86 24.06 -12.02
CA GLU A 11 19.50 22.91 -12.83
C GLU A 11 18.17 22.29 -12.38
N TYR A 12 17.91 22.22 -11.08
CA TYR A 12 16.60 21.82 -10.53
C TYR A 12 15.50 22.77 -11.03
N GLY A 13 15.69 24.06 -10.93
CA GLY A 13 14.75 25.05 -11.44
C GLY A 13 14.46 24.89 -12.93
N ALA A 14 15.50 24.70 -13.74
CA ALA A 14 15.37 24.52 -15.18
C ALA A 14 14.67 23.19 -15.55
N TYR A 15 14.99 22.09 -14.89
CA TYR A 15 14.50 20.77 -15.25
C TYR A 15 13.12 20.46 -14.66
N TYR A 16 12.88 20.76 -13.37
CA TYR A 16 11.65 20.40 -12.69
C TYR A 16 10.64 21.55 -12.58
N LEU A 17 11.06 22.76 -12.28
CA LEU A 17 10.13 23.88 -12.09
C LEU A 17 9.63 24.46 -13.41
N ASN A 18 10.52 24.63 -14.39
CA ASN A 18 10.16 25.18 -15.71
C ASN A 18 9.52 24.14 -16.64
N SER A 19 9.69 22.84 -16.35
CA SER A 19 9.12 21.72 -17.09
C SER A 19 8.11 20.98 -16.23
N GLY A 20 6.92 21.50 -16.01
CA GLY A 20 5.89 20.96 -15.12
C GLY A 20 5.58 19.48 -15.29
N GLN A 21 5.78 18.91 -16.50
CA GLN A 21 5.62 17.49 -16.78
C GLN A 21 6.63 16.61 -16.03
N ASN A 22 7.84 17.07 -15.81
CA ASN A 22 8.87 16.32 -15.09
C ASN A 22 8.54 16.23 -13.59
N MET A 23 8.01 17.30 -13.02
CA MET A 23 7.54 17.30 -11.64
C MET A 23 6.32 16.37 -11.46
N ASP A 24 5.38 16.39 -12.39
CA ASP A 24 4.20 15.49 -12.35
C ASP A 24 4.61 14.02 -12.48
N ARG A 25 5.62 13.72 -13.30
CA ARG A 25 6.19 12.36 -13.39
C ARG A 25 6.77 11.91 -12.06
N LEU A 26 7.59 12.73 -11.42
CA LEU A 26 8.20 12.44 -10.14
C LEU A 26 7.16 12.17 -9.05
N ARG A 27 6.09 12.96 -8.98
CA ARG A 27 4.97 12.75 -8.07
C ARG A 27 4.23 11.44 -8.32
N ARG A 28 3.98 11.09 -9.58
CA ARG A 28 3.32 9.82 -9.93
C ARG A 28 4.17 8.63 -9.49
N LEU A 29 5.49 8.70 -9.67
CA LEU A 29 6.39 7.65 -9.19
C LEU A 29 6.28 7.45 -7.68
N ILE A 30 6.24 8.54 -6.90
CA ILE A 30 6.14 8.46 -5.44
C ILE A 30 4.78 7.97 -4.96
N LEU A 31 3.68 8.39 -5.60
CA LEU A 31 2.33 8.13 -5.09
C LEU A 31 1.68 6.87 -5.66
N PHE A 32 2.04 6.45 -6.88
CA PHE A 32 1.26 5.45 -7.62
C PHE A 32 2.09 4.29 -8.20
N GLY A 33 3.38 4.28 -7.99
CA GLY A 33 4.29 3.33 -8.64
C GLY A 33 4.41 1.95 -7.97
N ARG A 34 3.66 1.66 -6.87
CA ARG A 34 3.87 0.50 -6.00
C ARG A 34 2.80 -0.55 -6.15
N GLU A 35 3.14 -1.82 -5.89
CA GLU A 35 2.21 -2.94 -6.07
C GLU A 35 0.98 -2.82 -5.17
N THR A 36 1.14 -2.44 -3.91
CA THR A 36 0.00 -2.24 -2.99
C THR A 36 -0.93 -1.13 -3.46
N THR A 37 -0.38 -0.04 -4.02
CA THR A 37 -1.21 1.05 -4.54
C THR A 37 -1.93 0.69 -5.83
N GLN A 38 -1.38 -0.22 -6.65
CA GLN A 38 -1.99 -0.65 -7.92
C GLN A 38 -3.26 -1.47 -7.72
N ILE A 39 -3.35 -2.26 -6.66
CA ILE A 39 -4.57 -3.02 -6.34
C ILE A 39 -5.61 -2.18 -5.59
N ALA A 40 -5.20 -1.05 -5.00
CA ALA A 40 -6.08 -0.16 -4.28
C ALA A 40 -6.79 0.82 -5.21
N ARG A 41 -8.04 1.11 -4.91
CA ARG A 41 -8.78 2.18 -5.59
C ARG A 41 -8.25 3.53 -5.12
N GLN A 42 -7.77 4.33 -6.07
CA GLN A 42 -7.23 5.66 -5.80
C GLN A 42 -8.36 6.67 -5.55
N ILE A 43 -8.32 7.38 -4.43
CA ILE A 43 -9.28 8.43 -4.08
C ILE A 43 -8.51 9.71 -3.73
N MET A 44 -8.82 10.79 -4.40
CA MET A 44 -8.28 12.11 -4.10
C MET A 44 -9.28 12.90 -3.25
N THR A 45 -8.85 13.38 -2.10
CA THR A 45 -9.66 14.18 -1.18
C THR A 45 -8.85 15.36 -0.67
N GLU A 46 -9.53 16.41 -0.19
CA GLU A 46 -8.87 17.51 0.54
C GLU A 46 -9.03 17.38 2.06
N ASN A 47 -9.86 16.44 2.50
CA ASN A 47 -10.11 16.20 3.91
C ASN A 47 -8.95 15.44 4.56
N THR A 48 -8.67 15.72 5.81
CA THR A 48 -7.68 14.97 6.61
C THR A 48 -8.22 13.62 7.07
N ILE A 49 -9.54 13.52 7.20
CA ILE A 49 -10.25 12.29 7.50
C ILE A 49 -11.29 12.11 6.39
N TYR A 50 -11.17 11.02 5.66
CA TYR A 50 -12.18 10.66 4.66
C TYR A 50 -13.28 9.86 5.36
N GLN A 51 -14.48 10.42 5.37
CA GLN A 51 -15.62 9.79 6.02
C GLN A 51 -16.45 9.03 5.00
N LEU A 52 -16.50 7.72 5.18
CA LEU A 52 -17.45 6.85 4.50
C LEU A 52 -18.62 6.58 5.46
N ALA A 53 -19.84 6.56 4.94
CA ALA A 53 -21.00 6.10 5.66
C ALA A 53 -21.39 4.71 5.12
N GLU A 54 -21.23 3.71 5.94
CA GLU A 54 -21.82 2.39 5.66
C GLU A 54 -23.30 2.46 6.01
N SER A 55 -24.15 2.22 5.01
CA SER A 55 -25.59 2.13 5.23
C SER A 55 -26.01 0.68 5.36
N ASN A 56 -26.60 0.32 6.47
CA ASN A 56 -27.23 -0.97 6.66
C ASN A 56 -28.75 -0.78 6.67
N ILE A 57 -29.43 -1.49 5.78
CA ILE A 57 -30.88 -1.44 5.64
C ILE A 57 -31.43 -2.82 5.96
N THR A 58 -32.29 -2.91 6.96
CA THR A 58 -32.97 -4.14 7.31
C THR A 58 -34.00 -4.53 6.23
N SER A 59 -34.54 -5.76 6.27
CA SER A 59 -35.47 -6.28 5.27
C SER A 59 -36.67 -5.34 5.02
N LEU A 60 -36.86 -4.90 3.78
CA LEU A 60 -37.90 -3.92 3.38
C LEU A 60 -39.14 -4.56 2.75
N VAL A 61 -38.94 -5.68 2.01
CA VAL A 61 -40.04 -6.28 1.24
C VAL A 61 -41.07 -6.92 2.19
N GLN A 62 -42.33 -6.65 1.90
CA GLN A 62 -43.48 -7.26 2.60
C GLN A 62 -44.63 -7.52 1.63
N PRO A 63 -45.57 -8.44 1.93
CA PRO A 63 -46.76 -8.64 1.14
C PRO A 63 -47.59 -7.36 1.00
N PHE A 64 -48.26 -7.23 -0.15
CA PHE A 64 -49.10 -6.07 -0.40
C PHE A 64 -50.25 -5.98 0.62
N GLN A 65 -50.40 -4.80 1.21
CA GLN A 65 -51.53 -4.42 2.04
C GLN A 65 -51.95 -2.97 1.79
N LYS A 66 -53.24 -2.66 1.94
CA LYS A 66 -53.75 -1.30 1.67
C LYS A 66 -53.31 -0.28 2.71
N THR A 67 -53.01 -0.74 3.94
CA THR A 67 -52.62 0.11 5.03
C THR A 67 -51.15 0.48 4.95
N TRP A 68 -50.81 1.75 5.18
CA TRP A 68 -49.41 2.19 5.28
C TRP A 68 -48.77 1.54 6.50
N THR A 69 -47.76 0.71 6.26
CA THR A 69 -47.02 -0.02 7.31
C THR A 69 -45.54 0.09 7.01
N PRO A 70 -44.82 1.03 7.55
CA PRO A 70 -43.39 1.14 7.35
C PRO A 70 -42.71 -0.11 7.92
N LYS A 71 -41.74 -0.64 7.15
CA LYS A 71 -40.91 -1.77 7.54
C LYS A 71 -39.46 -1.44 7.20
N GLY A 72 -38.60 -1.80 8.10
CA GLY A 72 -37.15 -1.62 7.97
C GLY A 72 -36.63 -0.35 8.61
N GLU A 73 -35.39 -0.43 9.02
CA GLU A 73 -34.62 0.65 9.61
C GLU A 73 -33.35 0.88 8.78
N VAL A 74 -32.98 2.12 8.59
CA VAL A 74 -31.74 2.53 7.92
C VAL A 74 -30.80 3.04 8.99
N THR A 75 -29.68 2.33 9.18
CA THR A 75 -28.62 2.75 10.09
C THR A 75 -27.40 3.17 9.28
N PHE A 76 -26.82 4.30 9.64
CA PHE A 76 -25.56 4.79 9.05
C PHE A 76 -24.45 4.64 10.08
N THR A 77 -23.43 3.87 9.74
CA THR A 77 -22.24 3.74 10.57
C THR A 77 -21.08 4.46 9.90
N PRO A 78 -20.45 5.44 10.58
CA PRO A 78 -19.30 6.12 10.01
C PRO A 78 -18.08 5.19 9.97
N ASN A 79 -17.36 5.21 8.83
CA ASN A 79 -16.07 4.54 8.66
C ASN A 79 -15.02 5.60 8.30
N PRO A 80 -14.39 6.23 9.31
CA PRO A 80 -13.40 7.27 9.07
C PRO A 80 -12.05 6.65 8.70
N ILE A 81 -11.49 7.09 7.58
CA ILE A 81 -10.14 6.73 7.16
C ILE A 81 -9.25 7.97 7.28
N PRO A 82 -8.29 8.01 8.22
CA PRO A 82 -7.39 9.14 8.38
C PRO A 82 -6.31 9.15 7.32
N LEU A 83 -5.92 10.37 6.88
CA LEU A 83 -4.73 10.62 6.08
C LEU A 83 -3.64 11.21 6.99
N PHE A 84 -2.42 10.77 6.77
CA PHE A 84 -1.25 11.19 7.54
C PHE A 84 -0.33 12.05 6.68
N ASN A 85 0.21 13.10 7.29
CA ASN A 85 1.25 13.92 6.67
C ASN A 85 2.61 13.26 6.87
N MET A 86 3.30 13.00 5.79
CA MET A 86 4.64 12.44 5.76
C MET A 86 5.59 13.45 5.14
N LYS A 87 6.86 13.42 5.51
CA LYS A 87 7.89 14.30 4.98
C LYS A 87 9.19 13.56 4.72
N VAL A 88 9.96 14.10 3.82
CA VAL A 88 11.36 13.75 3.60
C VAL A 88 12.19 15.02 3.67
N ASP A 89 13.18 15.02 4.53
CA ASP A 89 14.21 16.04 4.64
C ASP A 89 15.56 15.35 4.39
N LEU A 90 16.26 15.72 3.34
CA LEU A 90 17.52 15.07 2.94
C LEU A 90 18.57 16.11 2.60
N ASP A 91 19.72 15.99 3.25
CA ASP A 91 20.91 16.80 2.94
C ASP A 91 21.93 15.97 2.16
N ILE A 92 22.38 16.49 1.03
CA ILE A 92 23.30 15.82 0.13
C ILE A 92 24.52 16.71 -0.13
N TYR A 93 25.70 16.13 -0.01
CA TYR A 93 26.96 16.75 -0.42
C TYR A 93 27.27 16.31 -1.86
N PRO A 94 27.27 17.24 -2.83
CA PRO A 94 27.48 16.90 -4.24
C PRO A 94 28.80 16.17 -4.50
N ASP A 95 29.84 16.53 -3.78
CA ASP A 95 31.18 15.93 -3.91
C ASP A 95 31.17 14.42 -3.64
N ASP A 96 30.30 13.93 -2.76
CA ASP A 96 30.18 12.51 -2.40
C ASP A 96 29.54 11.65 -3.52
N ILE A 97 28.81 12.28 -4.43
CA ILE A 97 28.01 11.61 -5.45
C ILE A 97 28.57 11.86 -6.87
N GLU A 98 29.45 12.83 -7.04
CA GLU A 98 29.96 13.21 -8.36
C GLU A 98 30.58 12.05 -9.15
N ASP A 99 31.38 11.24 -8.49
CA ASP A 99 32.06 10.10 -9.14
C ASP A 99 31.06 9.05 -9.63
N ASN A 100 30.02 8.76 -8.82
CA ASN A 100 28.98 7.80 -9.17
C ASN A 100 28.13 8.31 -10.34
N TRP A 101 27.79 9.61 -10.34
CA TRP A 101 27.07 10.25 -11.43
C TRP A 101 27.88 10.26 -12.73
N LEU A 102 29.19 10.58 -12.68
CA LEU A 102 30.06 10.55 -13.85
C LEU A 102 30.19 9.12 -14.41
N GLY A 103 30.30 8.13 -13.52
CA GLY A 103 30.27 6.71 -13.89
C GLY A 103 28.97 6.30 -14.59
N PHE A 104 27.83 6.74 -14.06
CA PHE A 104 26.51 6.53 -14.68
C PHE A 104 26.43 7.16 -16.08
N LEU A 105 26.85 8.41 -16.23
CA LEU A 105 26.85 9.10 -17.53
C LEU A 105 27.70 8.36 -18.57
N ALA A 106 28.85 7.83 -18.16
CA ALA A 106 29.74 7.08 -19.03
C ALA A 106 29.16 5.72 -19.42
N SER A 107 28.58 4.97 -18.48
CA SER A 107 28.00 3.64 -18.72
C SER A 107 26.79 3.68 -19.64
N GLU A 108 25.90 4.65 -19.44
CA GLU A 108 24.67 4.80 -20.21
C GLU A 108 24.82 5.68 -21.46
N ASN A 109 26.04 6.14 -21.77
CA ASN A 109 26.34 7.05 -22.87
C ASN A 109 25.41 8.30 -22.87
N GLN A 110 25.17 8.85 -21.70
CA GLN A 110 24.29 10.00 -21.48
C GLN A 110 25.08 11.30 -21.36
N SER A 111 24.42 12.42 -21.67
CA SER A 111 25.01 13.75 -21.51
C SER A 111 24.58 14.43 -20.22
N ARG A 112 25.40 15.30 -19.66
CA ARG A 112 25.07 16.14 -18.51
C ARG A 112 23.83 17.00 -18.73
N ALA A 113 23.54 17.41 -19.97
CA ALA A 113 22.37 18.20 -20.30
C ALA A 113 21.06 17.40 -20.19
N VAL A 114 21.10 16.10 -20.46
CA VAL A 114 19.92 15.19 -20.37
C VAL A 114 19.77 14.65 -18.97
N TRP A 115 20.88 14.37 -18.30
CA TRP A 115 20.94 13.86 -16.93
C TRP A 115 21.78 14.78 -16.02
N PRO A 116 21.24 15.96 -15.64
CA PRO A 116 21.87 16.77 -14.61
C PRO A 116 21.96 15.99 -13.29
N LEU A 117 22.93 16.35 -12.43
CA LEU A 117 23.14 15.67 -11.15
C LEU A 117 21.86 15.60 -10.32
N ILE A 118 21.10 16.69 -10.28
CA ILE A 118 19.84 16.72 -9.51
C ILE A 118 18.82 15.71 -10.00
N ARG A 119 18.72 15.45 -11.30
CA ARG A 119 17.85 14.44 -11.86
C ARG A 119 18.31 13.03 -11.46
N TYR A 120 19.61 12.79 -11.50
CA TYR A 120 20.19 11.52 -11.08
C TYR A 120 19.87 11.22 -9.61
N ILE A 121 20.07 12.20 -8.73
CA ILE A 121 19.73 12.09 -7.30
C ILE A 121 18.24 11.81 -7.10
N MET A 122 17.37 12.58 -7.75
CA MET A 122 15.92 12.48 -7.55
C MET A 122 15.34 11.18 -8.08
N GLU A 123 15.64 10.82 -9.33
CA GLU A 123 15.00 9.68 -9.99
C GLU A 123 15.66 8.34 -9.65
N MET A 124 16.99 8.29 -9.47
CA MET A 124 17.73 7.03 -9.26
C MET A 124 17.91 6.67 -7.78
N HIS A 125 17.90 7.64 -6.88
CA HIS A 125 18.13 7.38 -5.45
C HIS A 125 16.93 7.73 -4.59
N LEU A 126 16.48 8.98 -4.62
CA LEU A 126 15.46 9.46 -3.68
C LEU A 126 14.12 8.77 -3.88
N VAL A 127 13.59 8.75 -5.10
CA VAL A 127 12.29 8.13 -5.39
C VAL A 127 12.31 6.64 -5.08
N GLN A 128 13.36 5.92 -5.50
CA GLN A 128 13.49 4.49 -5.25
C GLN A 128 13.52 4.17 -3.74
N LYS A 129 14.21 5.01 -2.96
CA LYS A 129 14.27 4.81 -1.50
C LYS A 129 12.95 5.14 -0.81
N ILE A 130 12.25 6.18 -1.27
CA ILE A 130 10.90 6.48 -0.79
C ILE A 130 9.95 5.32 -1.11
N ASP A 131 10.02 4.77 -2.34
CA ASP A 131 9.21 3.64 -2.77
C ASP A 131 9.46 2.39 -1.91
N GLU A 132 10.71 2.07 -1.66
CA GLU A 132 11.10 0.97 -0.79
C GLU A 132 10.55 1.15 0.63
N ASP A 133 10.76 2.31 1.24
CA ASP A 133 10.32 2.59 2.61
C ASP A 133 8.79 2.58 2.75
N LEU A 134 8.07 3.13 1.78
CA LEU A 134 6.61 3.13 1.79
C LEU A 134 6.03 1.72 1.59
N GLU A 135 6.51 0.98 0.60
CA GLU A 135 5.99 -0.35 0.30
C GLU A 135 6.37 -1.36 1.39
N LEU A 136 7.65 -1.43 1.78
CA LEU A 136 8.12 -2.51 2.67
C LEU A 136 7.87 -2.24 4.16
N LYS A 137 7.77 -0.97 4.57
CA LYS A 137 7.69 -0.62 5.99
C LYS A 137 6.37 0.00 6.41
N LEU A 138 5.73 0.79 5.53
CA LEU A 138 4.59 1.63 5.92
C LEU A 138 3.23 1.05 5.57
N TYR A 139 3.00 0.68 4.30
CA TYR A 139 1.65 0.40 3.81
C TYR A 139 0.93 -0.72 4.54
N TYR A 140 1.66 -1.74 4.99
CA TYR A 140 1.07 -2.83 5.75
C TYR A 140 1.33 -2.71 7.26
N LYS A 141 2.59 -2.50 7.66
CA LYS A 141 3.06 -2.63 9.05
C LYS A 141 3.09 -1.33 9.84
N GLY A 142 2.93 -0.19 9.16
CA GLY A 142 3.07 1.12 9.80
C GLY A 142 2.14 1.32 11.00
N ILE A 143 2.65 2.00 12.03
CA ILE A 143 1.89 2.41 13.21
C ILE A 143 2.25 3.87 13.51
N ARG A 144 1.31 4.76 13.32
CA ARG A 144 1.54 6.20 13.57
C ARG A 144 1.91 6.48 15.02
N VAL A 145 3.02 7.15 15.21
CA VAL A 145 3.44 7.73 16.48
C VAL A 145 3.61 9.23 16.29
N GLU A 146 3.15 10.02 17.25
CA GLU A 146 3.32 11.46 17.18
C GLU A 146 4.82 11.85 17.25
N PRO A 147 5.29 12.66 16.30
CA PRO A 147 6.70 13.01 16.22
C PRO A 147 7.12 13.95 17.36
N THR A 148 8.30 13.71 17.93
CA THR A 148 8.95 14.66 18.83
C THR A 148 9.71 15.69 18.02
N ALA A 149 9.51 16.97 18.31
CA ALA A 149 10.17 18.05 17.59
C ALA A 149 11.72 17.92 17.68
N GLY A 150 12.39 18.06 16.54
CA GLY A 150 13.85 17.99 16.44
C GLY A 150 14.45 16.58 16.47
N THR A 151 13.63 15.53 16.56
CA THR A 151 14.09 14.13 16.56
C THR A 151 13.54 13.39 15.32
N ALA A 152 14.44 12.73 14.57
CA ALA A 152 14.03 11.88 13.46
C ALA A 152 13.27 10.66 13.98
N CYS A 153 12.08 10.41 13.44
CA CYS A 153 11.28 9.24 13.77
C CYS A 153 11.62 8.07 12.85
N ALA A 154 11.35 6.84 13.32
CA ALA A 154 11.42 5.67 12.47
C ALA A 154 10.40 5.76 11.33
N THR A 155 10.73 5.19 10.18
CA THR A 155 9.85 5.22 9.00
C THR A 155 8.48 4.60 9.29
N GLU A 156 8.47 3.48 10.00
CA GLU A 156 7.27 2.72 10.40
C GLU A 156 6.25 3.55 11.20
N ASN A 157 6.71 4.65 11.83
CA ASN A 157 5.89 5.51 12.67
C ASN A 157 5.21 6.66 11.90
N SER A 158 5.31 6.66 10.57
CA SER A 158 4.82 7.80 9.77
C SER A 158 3.32 7.76 9.48
N MET A 159 2.72 6.57 9.33
CA MET A 159 1.28 6.40 9.10
C MET A 159 0.77 5.07 9.64
N ASN A 160 -0.56 4.93 9.76
CA ASN A 160 -1.18 3.65 10.08
C ASN A 160 -1.29 2.78 8.83
N GLY A 161 -0.72 1.59 8.89
CA GLY A 161 -0.79 0.58 7.85
C GLY A 161 -2.04 -0.30 7.94
N LEU A 162 -2.22 -1.13 6.91
CA LEU A 162 -3.37 -2.04 6.81
C LEU A 162 -3.46 -3.04 7.97
N GLN A 163 -2.33 -3.55 8.47
CA GLN A 163 -2.31 -4.50 9.58
C GLN A 163 -2.97 -3.94 10.85
N LEU A 164 -2.66 -2.67 11.18
CA LEU A 164 -3.28 -2.02 12.33
C LEU A 164 -4.79 -1.89 12.13
N HIS A 165 -5.22 -1.52 10.93
CA HIS A 165 -6.64 -1.43 10.59
C HIS A 165 -7.33 -2.80 10.72
N LEU A 166 -6.71 -3.86 10.20
CA LEU A 166 -7.20 -5.22 10.36
C LEU A 166 -7.28 -5.63 11.85
N LYS A 167 -6.29 -5.32 12.67
CA LYS A 167 -6.28 -5.64 14.12
C LYS A 167 -7.34 -4.90 14.93
N THR A 168 -7.56 -3.64 14.65
CA THR A 168 -8.40 -2.76 15.50
C THR A 168 -9.86 -2.72 15.10
N ASN A 169 -10.19 -3.00 13.83
CA ASN A 169 -11.55 -2.91 13.36
C ASN A 169 -12.37 -4.16 13.73
N THR A 170 -13.43 -3.96 14.51
CA THR A 170 -14.31 -5.03 15.00
C THR A 170 -15.26 -5.59 13.95
N LYS A 171 -15.47 -4.88 12.83
CA LYS A 171 -16.35 -5.31 11.74
C LYS A 171 -15.66 -6.22 10.72
N VAL A 172 -14.33 -6.34 10.80
CA VAL A 172 -13.56 -7.25 9.94
C VAL A 172 -13.79 -8.69 10.41
N ASN A 173 -14.11 -9.57 9.48
CA ASN A 173 -14.35 -10.97 9.76
C ASN A 173 -13.04 -11.72 10.03
N ARG A 174 -13.02 -12.56 11.07
CA ARG A 174 -11.87 -13.36 11.43
C ARG A 174 -12.00 -14.76 10.85
N LEU A 175 -10.97 -15.18 10.12
CA LEU A 175 -10.86 -16.55 9.63
C LEU A 175 -10.28 -17.44 10.73
N THR A 176 -10.90 -18.59 10.94
CA THR A 176 -10.34 -19.62 11.79
C THR A 176 -9.50 -20.55 10.91
N MET A 177 -8.19 -20.49 11.06
CA MET A 177 -7.28 -21.29 10.26
C MET A 177 -6.00 -21.58 11.05
N ASP A 178 -5.36 -22.69 10.73
CA ASP A 178 -4.05 -23.03 11.24
C ASP A 178 -2.95 -22.10 10.68
N PRO A 179 -1.78 -22.02 11.31
CA PRO A 179 -0.64 -21.30 10.76
C PRO A 179 -0.35 -21.73 9.31
N LEU A 180 0.00 -20.77 8.45
CA LEU A 180 0.25 -21.06 7.04
C LEU A 180 1.44 -22.02 6.85
N GLU A 181 1.20 -23.11 6.15
CA GLU A 181 2.23 -24.10 5.80
C GLU A 181 2.43 -24.18 4.29
N ALA A 182 3.70 -24.27 3.85
CA ALA A 182 4.04 -24.25 2.42
C ALA A 182 3.62 -25.51 1.65
N SER A 183 3.34 -26.61 2.35
CA SER A 183 2.93 -27.89 1.78
C SER A 183 1.42 -28.04 1.60
N THR A 184 0.62 -27.23 2.29
CA THR A 184 -0.84 -27.33 2.36
C THR A 184 -1.51 -25.97 2.13
N ILE A 185 -0.76 -25.00 1.64
CA ILE A 185 -1.24 -23.62 1.47
C ILE A 185 -2.43 -23.52 0.50
N TYR A 186 -2.49 -24.39 -0.50
CA TYR A 186 -3.61 -24.41 -1.44
C TYR A 186 -4.91 -24.79 -0.71
N ASP A 187 -4.89 -25.89 0.05
CA ASP A 187 -6.04 -26.37 0.82
C ASP A 187 -6.44 -25.36 1.90
N GLN A 188 -5.46 -24.77 2.60
CA GLN A 188 -5.70 -23.72 3.61
C GLN A 188 -6.39 -22.47 3.02
N LEU A 189 -6.03 -22.06 1.78
CA LEU A 189 -6.69 -20.94 1.13
C LEU A 189 -8.10 -21.30 0.64
N GLU A 190 -8.33 -22.54 0.24
CA GLU A 190 -9.65 -23.06 -0.12
C GLU A 190 -10.57 -23.07 1.11
N GLU A 191 -10.12 -23.64 2.23
CA GLU A 191 -10.85 -23.63 3.52
C GLU A 191 -11.13 -22.20 4.01
N ALA A 192 -10.17 -21.29 3.86
CA ALA A 192 -10.36 -19.87 4.21
C ALA A 192 -11.43 -19.22 3.33
N TYR A 193 -11.48 -19.57 2.04
CA TYR A 193 -12.48 -19.07 1.11
C TYR A 193 -13.88 -19.64 1.40
N GLU A 194 -13.99 -20.91 1.81
CA GLU A 194 -15.26 -21.53 2.20
C GLU A 194 -15.89 -20.88 3.44
N GLN A 195 -15.10 -20.29 4.33
CA GLN A 195 -15.63 -19.54 5.48
C GLN A 195 -16.30 -18.21 5.07
N ILE A 196 -16.13 -17.79 3.82
CA ILE A 196 -16.80 -16.59 3.32
C ILE A 196 -18.28 -16.88 3.10
N SER A 197 -19.14 -15.95 3.52
CA SER A 197 -20.59 -16.10 3.31
C SER A 197 -20.91 -16.35 1.83
N GLU A 198 -21.80 -17.30 1.53
CA GLU A 198 -22.22 -17.69 0.17
C GLU A 198 -22.65 -16.50 -0.70
N VAL A 199 -23.19 -15.45 -0.09
CA VAL A 199 -23.59 -14.21 -0.78
C VAL A 199 -22.41 -13.55 -1.51
N TYR A 200 -21.19 -13.68 -0.96
CA TYR A 200 -19.98 -13.05 -1.49
C TYR A 200 -19.11 -13.99 -2.32
N GLN A 201 -19.34 -15.30 -2.30
CA GLN A 201 -18.51 -16.29 -3.00
C GLN A 201 -18.49 -16.12 -4.54
N ASN A 202 -19.51 -15.48 -5.10
CA ASN A 202 -19.56 -15.17 -6.54
C ASN A 202 -18.97 -13.80 -6.90
N VAL A 203 -18.49 -13.05 -5.92
CA VAL A 203 -17.88 -11.72 -6.14
C VAL A 203 -16.39 -11.90 -6.42
N PRO A 204 -15.82 -11.23 -7.44
CA PRO A 204 -14.38 -11.25 -7.67
C PRO A 204 -13.62 -10.70 -6.47
N MET A 205 -12.81 -11.54 -5.83
CA MET A 205 -12.06 -11.21 -4.64
C MET A 205 -10.55 -11.27 -4.86
N LEU A 206 -9.84 -10.54 -4.02
CA LEU A 206 -8.38 -10.59 -3.92
C LEU A 206 -8.00 -11.27 -2.60
N ILE A 207 -7.19 -12.31 -2.70
CA ILE A 207 -6.52 -12.96 -1.58
C ILE A 207 -5.10 -12.38 -1.51
N CYS A 208 -4.87 -11.50 -0.54
CA CYS A 208 -3.61 -10.78 -0.40
C CYS A 208 -2.73 -11.45 0.66
N LEU A 209 -1.47 -11.70 0.31
CA LEU A 209 -0.49 -12.37 1.17
C LEU A 209 0.94 -11.99 0.78
N ALA A 210 1.92 -12.39 1.60
CA ALA A 210 3.32 -12.14 1.30
C ALA A 210 3.81 -12.93 0.06
N PRO A 211 4.79 -12.41 -0.70
CA PRO A 211 5.33 -13.08 -1.90
C PRO A 211 5.83 -14.51 -1.65
N LYS A 212 6.34 -14.81 -0.46
CA LYS A 212 6.73 -16.14 -0.02
C LYS A 212 5.56 -17.14 -0.17
N TRP A 213 4.38 -16.74 0.30
CA TRP A 213 3.19 -17.59 0.33
C TRP A 213 2.55 -17.76 -1.04
N ARG A 214 2.54 -16.72 -1.88
CA ARG A 214 2.11 -16.87 -3.28
C ARG A 214 2.97 -17.89 -4.03
N ARG A 215 4.28 -17.87 -3.81
CA ARG A 215 5.18 -18.88 -4.43
C ARG A 215 4.91 -20.28 -3.90
N ALA A 216 4.63 -20.42 -2.61
CA ALA A 216 4.23 -21.70 -2.01
C ALA A 216 2.90 -22.19 -2.60
N PHE A 217 1.89 -21.33 -2.69
CA PHE A 217 0.59 -21.63 -3.32
C PHE A 217 0.75 -22.16 -4.75
N LEU A 218 1.52 -21.51 -5.59
CA LEU A 218 1.74 -21.95 -6.97
C LEU A 218 2.47 -23.30 -7.05
N LYS A 219 3.37 -23.58 -6.10
CA LYS A 219 4.06 -24.88 -6.03
C LYS A 219 3.13 -26.00 -5.59
N ASP A 220 2.33 -25.73 -4.56
CA ASP A 220 1.39 -26.67 -4.01
C ASP A 220 0.27 -26.99 -5.02
N LYS A 221 -0.35 -25.97 -5.63
CA LYS A 221 -1.30 -26.11 -6.73
C LYS A 221 -0.77 -27.01 -7.84
N ARG A 222 0.50 -26.82 -8.23
CA ARG A 222 1.15 -27.69 -9.23
C ARG A 222 1.38 -29.12 -8.73
N ALA A 223 1.73 -29.31 -7.46
CA ALA A 223 1.96 -30.63 -6.86
C ALA A 223 0.68 -31.46 -6.77
N GLN A 224 -0.46 -30.80 -6.52
CA GLN A 224 -1.78 -31.45 -6.48
C GLN A 224 -2.36 -31.75 -7.89
N GLY A 225 -1.69 -31.33 -8.95
CA GLY A 225 -2.12 -31.62 -10.32
C GLY A 225 -3.13 -30.61 -10.91
N PHE A 226 -3.48 -29.54 -10.19
CA PHE A 226 -4.35 -28.46 -10.64
C PHE A 226 -3.59 -27.47 -11.53
N TYR A 227 -2.79 -27.98 -12.45
CA TYR A 227 -1.96 -27.18 -13.32
C TYR A 227 -2.59 -27.08 -14.70
N ASP A 228 -3.29 -25.99 -14.95
CA ASP A 228 -3.76 -25.66 -16.30
C ASP A 228 -2.62 -25.03 -17.13
N ILE A 229 -2.21 -25.72 -18.17
CA ILE A 229 -1.18 -25.24 -19.11
C ILE A 229 -1.90 -24.36 -20.14
N SER A 230 -2.34 -23.18 -19.73
CA SER A 230 -2.98 -22.22 -20.66
C SER A 230 -1.99 -21.58 -21.66
N GLY A 231 -0.72 -21.91 -21.57
CA GLY A 231 0.36 -21.44 -22.48
C GLY A 231 1.71 -21.31 -21.80
N PRO A 232 2.81 -21.29 -22.55
CA PRO A 232 4.14 -21.14 -22.01
C PRO A 232 4.27 -19.76 -21.32
N GLY A 233 4.55 -19.78 -20.01
CA GLY A 233 4.78 -18.57 -19.21
C GLY A 233 3.55 -17.94 -18.56
N GLN A 234 2.37 -18.50 -18.69
CA GLN A 234 1.18 -18.02 -17.99
C GLN A 234 1.14 -18.57 -16.57
N ILE A 235 1.09 -17.66 -15.59
CA ILE A 235 0.96 -17.99 -14.16
C ILE A 235 -0.51 -17.87 -13.80
N ASP A 236 -1.12 -18.96 -13.34
CA ASP A 236 -2.51 -18.94 -12.86
C ASP A 236 -2.54 -18.68 -11.35
N ASP A 237 -2.88 -17.45 -10.99
CA ASP A 237 -3.05 -16.98 -9.62
C ASP A 237 -4.49 -17.17 -9.10
N THR A 238 -5.36 -17.86 -9.83
CA THR A 238 -6.76 -18.06 -9.48
C THR A 238 -6.89 -19.24 -8.52
N LEU A 239 -7.70 -19.09 -7.48
CA LEU A 239 -8.15 -20.22 -6.67
C LEU A 239 -9.24 -20.96 -7.45
N ASP A 240 -9.05 -22.26 -7.68
CA ASP A 240 -9.96 -23.05 -8.50
C ASP A 240 -11.38 -23.06 -7.92
N PHE A 241 -12.36 -23.21 -8.79
CA PHE A 241 -13.78 -23.15 -8.44
C PHE A 241 -14.25 -21.83 -7.80
N SER A 242 -13.42 -20.77 -7.86
CA SER A 242 -13.77 -19.47 -7.31
C SER A 242 -13.34 -18.32 -8.24
N PRO A 243 -13.98 -17.13 -8.17
CA PRO A 243 -13.52 -15.93 -8.88
C PRO A 243 -12.37 -15.21 -8.14
N ALA A 244 -11.82 -15.81 -7.08
CA ALA A 244 -10.79 -15.21 -6.26
C ALA A 244 -9.39 -15.33 -6.89
N LYS A 245 -8.60 -14.27 -6.75
CA LYS A 245 -7.21 -14.22 -7.24
C LYS A 245 -6.23 -13.98 -6.11
N VAL A 246 -5.18 -14.79 -6.08
CA VAL A 246 -4.08 -14.66 -5.13
C VAL A 246 -3.14 -13.56 -5.61
N LYS A 247 -2.88 -12.57 -4.75
CA LYS A 247 -1.98 -11.45 -4.99
C LYS A 247 -0.87 -11.40 -3.96
N ALA A 248 0.36 -11.34 -4.43
CA ALA A 248 1.50 -11.09 -3.55
C ALA A 248 1.65 -9.59 -3.31
N LEU A 249 1.76 -9.19 -2.05
CA LEU A 249 2.04 -7.82 -1.67
C LEU A 249 3.44 -7.75 -1.02
N PRO A 250 4.37 -7.00 -1.61
CA PRO A 250 5.68 -6.77 -1.00
C PRO A 250 5.58 -6.12 0.38
N SER A 251 4.55 -5.32 0.61
CA SER A 251 4.27 -4.70 1.92
C SER A 251 4.08 -5.72 3.05
N MET A 252 3.64 -6.94 2.74
CA MET A 252 3.40 -8.02 3.69
C MET A 252 4.64 -8.92 3.92
N ILE A 253 5.80 -8.61 3.34
CA ILE A 253 7.03 -9.40 3.53
C ILE A 253 7.36 -9.52 5.02
N GLY A 254 7.63 -10.76 5.47
CA GLY A 254 7.97 -11.07 6.87
C GLY A 254 6.76 -11.22 7.78
N THR A 255 5.53 -11.30 7.24
CA THR A 255 4.33 -11.70 7.95
C THR A 255 3.74 -12.97 7.37
N ASP A 256 2.99 -13.70 8.19
CA ASP A 256 2.19 -14.85 7.77
C ASP A 256 0.70 -14.47 7.75
N ASP A 257 0.45 -13.18 7.59
CA ASP A 257 -0.88 -12.61 7.52
C ASP A 257 -1.50 -12.84 6.13
N LEU A 258 -2.82 -12.96 6.15
CA LEU A 258 -3.68 -13.09 4.99
C LEU A 258 -4.88 -12.16 5.15
N PHE A 259 -5.29 -11.49 4.08
CA PHE A 259 -6.61 -10.88 4.03
C PHE A 259 -7.28 -11.08 2.67
N ILE A 260 -8.59 -11.26 2.69
CA ILE A 260 -9.44 -11.44 1.53
C ILE A 260 -10.40 -10.26 1.45
N THR A 261 -10.51 -9.65 0.29
CA THR A 261 -11.37 -8.49 0.10
C THR A 261 -11.89 -8.42 -1.35
N PRO A 262 -13.10 -7.90 -1.60
CA PRO A 262 -13.57 -7.65 -2.95
C PRO A 262 -12.65 -6.69 -3.72
N ASN A 263 -12.59 -6.86 -5.03
CA ASN A 263 -11.90 -5.92 -5.91
C ASN A 263 -12.37 -4.48 -5.64
N GLN A 264 -11.42 -3.53 -5.58
CA GLN A 264 -11.66 -2.10 -5.35
C GLN A 264 -12.17 -1.72 -3.95
N ASN A 265 -12.28 -2.66 -3.01
CA ASN A 265 -12.63 -2.34 -1.62
C ASN A 265 -11.44 -1.76 -0.83
N LEU A 266 -10.21 -2.11 -1.21
CA LEU A 266 -9.00 -1.46 -0.68
C LEU A 266 -8.90 -0.06 -1.26
N LEU A 267 -8.81 0.95 -0.39
CA LEU A 267 -8.75 2.36 -0.75
C LEU A 267 -7.37 2.95 -0.45
N HIS A 268 -6.84 3.67 -1.41
CA HIS A 268 -5.65 4.50 -1.27
C HIS A 268 -6.04 5.96 -1.39
N LEU A 269 -5.86 6.71 -0.33
CA LEU A 269 -6.30 8.09 -0.18
C LEU A 269 -5.12 9.05 -0.27
N THR A 270 -5.26 10.09 -1.08
CA THR A 270 -4.25 11.13 -1.24
C THR A 270 -4.90 12.51 -1.28
N LYS A 271 -4.17 13.56 -0.88
CA LYS A 271 -4.64 14.95 -1.03
C LYS A 271 -4.24 15.51 -2.39
N LYS A 272 -5.20 16.12 -3.08
CA LYS A 272 -4.95 16.71 -4.40
C LYS A 272 -4.12 17.99 -4.30
N GLY A 273 -4.57 18.97 -3.52
CA GLY A 273 -3.95 20.29 -3.44
C GLY A 273 -2.62 20.27 -2.69
N LYS A 274 -2.56 19.63 -1.54
CA LYS A 274 -1.33 19.59 -0.74
C LYS A 274 -0.26 18.65 -1.28
N ASN A 275 -0.63 17.55 -1.90
CA ASN A 275 0.33 16.68 -2.59
C ASN A 275 0.80 17.25 -3.92
N ALA A 276 0.13 18.28 -4.43
CA ALA A 276 0.57 19.02 -5.60
C ALA A 276 1.80 19.91 -5.33
N ALA A 277 2.03 20.28 -4.07
CA ALA A 277 3.20 21.05 -3.68
C ALA A 277 4.32 20.07 -3.30
N ASN A 278 5.26 19.58 -3.77
CA ASN A 278 6.44 20.27 -4.06
C ASN A 278 7.69 19.77 -3.38
N PHE A 279 8.51 19.15 -4.13
CA PHE A 279 9.91 19.16 -3.80
C PHE A 279 10.40 20.61 -3.73
N LYS A 280 11.08 20.95 -2.66
CA LYS A 280 11.88 22.15 -2.52
C LYS A 280 13.33 21.73 -2.45
N VAL A 281 14.16 22.43 -3.21
CA VAL A 281 15.60 22.24 -3.22
C VAL A 281 16.23 23.55 -2.84
N GLU A 282 16.94 23.56 -1.74
CA GLU A 282 17.58 24.75 -1.18
C GLU A 282 19.08 24.55 -1.06
N GLU A 283 19.82 25.64 -1.19
CA GLU A 283 21.24 25.69 -0.94
C GLU A 283 21.48 25.91 0.56
N SER A 284 22.26 25.03 1.18
CA SER A 284 22.72 25.19 2.57
C SER A 284 24.23 24.99 2.66
N LYS A 285 25.00 26.06 2.65
CA LYS A 285 26.48 26.04 2.70
C LYS A 285 27.07 25.22 1.54
N ARG A 286 27.56 23.99 1.82
CA ARG A 286 28.14 23.06 0.84
C ARG A 286 27.23 21.89 0.53
N CYS A 287 26.01 21.90 1.03
CA CYS A 287 25.05 20.83 0.77
C CYS A 287 23.81 21.34 0.03
N VAL A 288 23.13 20.43 -0.61
CA VAL A 288 21.83 20.63 -1.22
C VAL A 288 20.80 19.97 -0.32
N SER A 289 19.88 20.76 0.23
CA SER A 289 18.79 20.29 1.05
C SER A 289 17.56 20.04 0.19
N ILE A 290 17.07 18.81 0.17
CA ILE A 290 15.88 18.41 -0.56
C ILE A 290 14.78 18.13 0.44
N MET A 291 13.64 18.80 0.29
CA MET A 291 12.47 18.68 1.15
C MET A 291 11.24 18.36 0.35
N THR A 292 10.41 17.46 0.86
CA THR A 292 9.07 17.19 0.32
C THR A 292 8.15 16.72 1.42
N ASP A 293 6.86 17.03 1.27
CA ASP A 293 5.79 16.53 2.14
C ASP A 293 4.56 16.15 1.33
N TRP A 294 3.82 15.15 1.81
CA TRP A 294 2.56 14.71 1.19
C TRP A 294 1.66 14.02 2.21
N TRP A 295 0.40 13.90 1.84
CA TRP A 295 -0.63 13.24 2.64
C TRP A 295 -1.09 11.98 1.97
N GLU A 296 -1.12 10.90 2.74
CA GLU A 296 -1.48 9.58 2.25
C GLU A 296 -2.17 8.78 3.35
N GLY A 297 -3.04 7.85 2.97
CA GLY A 297 -3.71 6.95 3.89
C GLY A 297 -4.28 5.73 3.19
N PHE A 298 -4.43 4.64 3.92
CA PHE A 298 -5.04 3.40 3.46
C PHE A 298 -6.21 3.01 4.35
N GLY A 299 -7.18 2.31 3.77
CA GLY A 299 -8.31 1.75 4.50
C GLY A 299 -9.19 0.89 3.59
N PHE A 300 -10.25 0.35 4.17
CA PHE A 300 -11.25 -0.42 3.43
C PHE A 300 -12.55 0.36 3.33
N GLY A 301 -13.21 0.25 2.18
CA GLY A 301 -14.50 0.89 1.92
C GLY A 301 -15.61 0.27 2.76
N LEU A 302 -15.72 -1.06 2.70
CA LEU A 302 -16.67 -1.87 3.46
C LEU A 302 -15.87 -2.86 4.32
N ASN A 303 -15.86 -2.65 5.63
CA ASN A 303 -15.11 -3.49 6.56
C ASN A 303 -15.75 -4.88 6.74
N GLU A 304 -17.05 -4.99 6.63
CA GLU A 304 -17.81 -6.25 6.74
C GLU A 304 -17.51 -7.24 5.59
N THR A 305 -16.90 -6.75 4.51
CA THR A 305 -16.48 -7.57 3.35
C THR A 305 -14.99 -7.85 3.34
N VAL A 306 -14.34 -7.78 4.49
CA VAL A 306 -12.93 -8.11 4.67
C VAL A 306 -12.81 -9.30 5.61
N TRP A 307 -12.05 -10.30 5.21
CA TRP A 307 -11.73 -11.49 5.99
C TRP A 307 -10.24 -11.59 6.20
N THR A 308 -9.80 -11.98 7.39
CA THR A 308 -8.37 -12.04 7.71
C THR A 308 -8.07 -13.08 8.80
N ASN A 309 -6.87 -13.65 8.76
CA ASN A 309 -6.34 -14.48 9.85
C ASN A 309 -5.66 -13.66 10.95
N VAL A 310 -5.53 -12.35 10.77
CA VAL A 310 -4.90 -11.46 11.76
C VAL A 310 -5.76 -11.41 13.03
N ALA A 311 -5.19 -11.72 14.18
CA ALA A 311 -5.90 -11.66 15.46
C ALA A 311 -6.37 -10.26 15.80
N ALA A 312 -7.53 -10.11 16.46
CA ALA A 312 -8.01 -8.83 16.92
C ALA A 312 -7.08 -8.27 18.02
N ALA A 313 -6.90 -6.95 18.06
CA ALA A 313 -6.15 -6.31 19.12
C ALA A 313 -6.83 -6.62 20.49
N GLY A 314 -6.09 -7.22 21.41
CA GLY A 314 -6.61 -7.67 22.71
C GLY A 314 -7.06 -9.15 22.76
N ALA A 315 -6.98 -9.91 21.68
CA ALA A 315 -7.02 -11.37 21.77
C ALA A 315 -5.74 -11.86 22.45
N VAL A 316 -5.89 -12.54 23.58
CA VAL A 316 -4.79 -13.22 24.27
C VAL A 316 -4.36 -14.36 23.35
N GLU A 317 -3.08 -14.36 22.93
CA GLU A 317 -2.51 -15.55 22.29
C GLU A 317 -2.69 -16.74 23.25
N PRO A 318 -3.18 -17.90 22.80
CA PRO A 318 -3.21 -19.08 23.64
C PRO A 318 -1.76 -19.37 24.06
N GLU A 319 -1.51 -19.39 25.38
CA GLU A 319 -0.23 -19.82 25.95
C GLU A 319 0.11 -21.20 25.37
N GLU A 320 1.24 -21.31 24.69
CA GLU A 320 1.78 -22.61 24.32
C GLU A 320 1.90 -23.43 25.61
N PRO A 321 1.40 -24.69 25.67
CA PRO A 321 1.56 -25.54 26.84
C PRO A 321 3.07 -25.69 27.07
N GLU A 322 3.56 -25.26 28.24
CA GLU A 322 4.90 -25.59 28.70
C GLU A 322 5.04 -27.11 28.71
N ASP A 323 5.91 -27.63 27.86
CA ASP A 323 6.26 -29.06 27.85
C ASP A 323 6.85 -29.44 29.21
N PRO A 324 6.41 -30.54 29.81
CA PRO A 324 6.81 -30.99 31.14
C PRO A 324 8.26 -31.47 31.23
#